data_db3da7192af8cc2975c64075f4c092b9
#
_entry.id   db3da7192af8cc2975c64075f4c092b9
#
_cell.length_a   1.000
_cell.length_b   1.000
_cell.length_c   1.000
_cell.angle_alpha   90.00
_cell.angle_beta   90.00
_cell.angle_gamma   90.00
#
_symmetry.space_group_name_H-M   'P 1'
#
loop_
_entity.id
_entity.type
_entity.pdbx_description
1 polymer ?
#
loop_
_entity_poly.entity_id
_entity_poly.type
_entity_poly.pdbx_seq_one_letter_code
_entity_poly.pdbx_strand_id
1 'polypeptide(L)' 'LNTATKEELMTLSGVGESRADSIIAYREENGRFQNTEELMQISGIKEGLYNKIKDNITV' A
#
# COMPACT_ATOMS: atom_id res chain seq x y z
N LEU A 1 -6.27 -1.86 -3.60
CA LEU A 1 -5.64 -2.00 -2.27
C LEU A 1 -6.45 -2.88 -1.33
N ASN A 2 -7.75 -2.71 -1.32
CA ASN A 2 -8.59 -3.41 -0.33
C ASN A 2 -8.71 -4.91 -0.59
N THR A 3 -8.47 -5.36 -1.80
CA THR A 3 -8.60 -6.77 -2.17
C THR A 3 -7.28 -7.38 -2.65
N ALA A 4 -6.21 -6.61 -2.69
CA ALA A 4 -4.94 -7.10 -3.20
C ALA A 4 -4.31 -8.12 -2.25
N THR A 5 -3.71 -9.15 -2.82
CA THR A 5 -2.92 -10.11 -2.06
C THR A 5 -1.54 -9.53 -1.84
N LYS A 6 -0.78 -10.16 -0.94
CA LYS A 6 0.60 -9.76 -0.70
C LYS A 6 1.42 -9.80 -1.99
N GLU A 7 1.25 -10.87 -2.79
CA GLU A 7 1.98 -11.02 -4.04
C GLU A 7 1.63 -9.91 -5.03
N GLU A 8 0.38 -9.53 -5.09
CA GLU A 8 -0.04 -8.44 -5.96
C GLU A 8 0.57 -7.11 -5.53
N LEU A 9 0.61 -6.86 -4.23
CA LEU A 9 1.22 -5.63 -3.72
C LEU A 9 2.71 -5.59 -4.02
N MET A 10 3.37 -6.74 -3.98
CA MET A 10 4.81 -6.82 -4.25
C MET A 10 5.17 -6.56 -5.71
N THR A 11 4.20 -6.55 -6.61
CA THR A 11 4.46 -6.19 -8.01
C THR A 11 4.64 -4.68 -8.18
N LEU A 12 4.26 -3.90 -7.18
CA LEU A 12 4.41 -2.46 -7.25
C LEU A 12 5.88 -2.07 -7.06
N SER A 13 6.32 -1.06 -7.81
CA SER A 13 7.69 -0.60 -7.76
C SER A 13 8.04 -0.12 -6.34
N GLY A 14 9.09 -0.68 -5.76
CA GLY A 14 9.53 -0.29 -4.43
C GLY A 14 8.76 -0.93 -3.28
N VAL A 15 7.79 -1.78 -3.58
CA VAL A 15 7.03 -2.49 -2.55
C VAL A 15 7.53 -3.92 -2.47
N GLY A 16 8.38 -4.19 -1.48
CA GLY A 16 8.84 -5.53 -1.20
C GLY A 16 7.97 -6.19 -0.15
N GLU A 17 8.44 -7.32 0.36
CA GLU A 17 7.68 -8.11 1.33
C GLU A 17 7.30 -7.30 2.57
N SER A 18 8.25 -6.55 3.13
CA SER A 18 8.03 -5.81 4.35
C SER A 18 6.94 -4.75 4.18
N ARG A 19 6.99 -4.01 3.09
CA ARG A 19 5.98 -2.98 2.83
C ARG A 19 4.62 -3.58 2.50
N ALA A 20 4.61 -4.69 1.77
CA ALA A 20 3.36 -5.39 1.48
C ALA A 20 2.70 -5.87 2.79
N ASP A 21 3.49 -6.43 3.70
CA ASP A 21 2.97 -6.85 5.01
C ASP A 21 2.41 -5.67 5.79
N SER A 22 3.08 -4.52 5.72
CA SER A 22 2.61 -3.31 6.41
C SER A 22 1.29 -2.80 5.85
N ILE A 23 1.11 -2.89 4.55
CA ILE A 23 -0.14 -2.48 3.91
C ILE A 23 -1.28 -3.39 4.36
N ILE A 24 -1.02 -4.68 4.38
CA ILE A 24 -2.04 -5.65 4.80
C ILE A 24 -2.40 -5.45 6.27
N ALA A 25 -1.39 -5.25 7.12
CA ALA A 25 -1.63 -5.01 8.54
C ALA A 25 -2.44 -3.73 8.76
N TYR A 26 -2.13 -2.67 8.02
CA TYR A 26 -2.86 -1.43 8.12
C TYR A 26 -4.33 -1.61 7.77
N ARG A 27 -4.61 -2.31 6.67
CA ARG A 27 -6.01 -2.47 6.27
C ARG A 27 -6.78 -3.38 7.22
N GLU A 28 -6.10 -4.31 7.88
CA GLU A 28 -6.76 -5.17 8.88
C GLU A 28 -7.03 -4.44 10.18
N GLU A 29 -6.15 -3.52 10.57
CA GLU A 29 -6.32 -2.76 11.79
C GLU A 29 -7.26 -1.57 11.65
N ASN A 30 -7.24 -0.93 10.50
CA ASN A 30 -7.96 0.34 10.29
C ASN A 30 -9.15 0.21 9.36
N GLY A 31 -9.41 -1.00 8.86
CA GLY A 31 -10.47 -1.24 7.91
C GLY A 31 -10.04 -0.87 6.49
N ARG A 32 -11.01 -0.80 5.61
CA ARG A 32 -10.74 -0.54 4.19
C ARG A 32 -10.12 0.82 3.95
N PHE A 33 -9.23 0.88 2.97
CA PHE A 33 -8.72 2.16 2.51
C PHE A 33 -9.87 2.98 1.91
N GLN A 34 -9.96 4.24 2.30
CA GLN A 34 -10.94 5.15 1.74
C GLN A 34 -10.41 5.81 0.47
N ASN A 35 -9.10 5.98 0.41
CA ASN A 35 -8.43 6.53 -0.76
C ASN A 35 -6.99 6.02 -0.77
N THR A 36 -6.30 6.18 -1.89
CA THR A 36 -4.94 5.67 -2.03
C THR A 36 -3.93 6.44 -1.19
N GLU A 37 -4.22 7.69 -0.89
CA GLU A 37 -3.32 8.53 -0.11
C GLU A 37 -3.15 8.05 1.32
N GLU A 38 -4.05 7.23 1.83
CA GLU A 38 -3.90 6.65 3.15
C GLU A 38 -2.65 5.78 3.27
N LEU A 39 -2.09 5.34 2.13
CA LEU A 39 -0.83 4.59 2.16
C LEU A 39 0.28 5.38 2.85
N MET A 40 0.24 6.69 2.76
CA MET A 40 1.27 7.52 3.38
C MET A 40 1.17 7.58 4.90
N GLN A 41 0.10 7.04 5.48
CA GLN A 41 -0.02 6.88 6.93
C GLN A 41 0.82 5.69 7.41
N ILE A 42 1.22 4.82 6.51
CA ILE A 42 1.98 3.62 6.86
C ILE A 42 3.45 3.97 6.99
N SER A 43 4.07 3.53 8.08
CA SER A 43 5.51 3.72 8.29
C SER A 43 6.28 3.06 7.15
N GLY A 44 7.20 3.82 6.55
CA GLY A 44 7.98 3.31 5.42
C GLY A 44 7.44 3.68 4.06
N ILE A 45 6.20 4.18 3.99
CA ILE A 45 5.63 4.64 2.73
C ILE A 45 5.45 6.15 2.82
N LYS A 46 6.29 6.86 2.08
CA LYS A 46 6.30 8.30 2.03
C LYS A 46 5.88 8.79 0.65
N GLU A 47 5.85 10.10 0.51
CA GLU A 47 5.43 10.74 -0.73
C GLU A 47 6.19 10.24 -1.95
N GLY A 48 7.51 10.07 -1.83
CA GLY A 48 8.33 9.60 -2.95
C GLY A 48 7.89 8.25 -3.48
N LEU A 49 7.70 7.29 -2.58
CA LEU A 49 7.24 5.96 -2.98
C LEU A 49 5.80 6.02 -3.48
N TYR A 50 4.95 6.75 -2.79
CA TYR A 50 3.55 6.92 -3.19
C TYR A 50 3.46 7.47 -4.62
N ASN A 51 4.27 8.47 -4.94
CA ASN A 51 4.25 9.07 -6.28
C ASN A 51 4.68 8.09 -7.36
N LYS A 52 5.52 7.11 -7.01
CA LYS A 52 5.95 6.08 -7.97
C LYS A 52 4.84 5.11 -8.32
N ILE A 53 3.95 4.84 -7.38
CA ILE A 53 2.98 3.75 -7.55
C ILE A 53 1.54 4.24 -7.72
N LYS A 54 1.28 5.51 -7.45
CA LYS A 54 -0.10 6.03 -7.39
C LYS A 54 -0.92 5.78 -8.64
N ASP A 55 -0.27 5.75 -9.80
CA ASP A 55 -0.97 5.55 -11.06
C ASP A 55 -1.30 4.09 -11.33
N ASN A 56 -0.76 3.19 -10.51
CA ASN A 56 -0.96 1.75 -10.67
C ASN A 56 -1.81 1.16 -9.56
N ILE A 57 -2.39 1.99 -8.70
CA ILE A 57 -3.18 1.51 -7.57
C ILE A 57 -4.56 2.16 -7.55
N THR A 58 -5.49 1.44 -6.93
CA THR A 58 -6.82 1.95 -6.66
C THR A 58 -7.28 1.31 -5.36
N VAL A 59 -8.28 1.88 -4.73
CA VAL A 59 -8.84 1.27 -3.52
C VAL A 59 -9.75 0.11 -3.86
#